data_91a9d79b21e9d4f1de733e567a052de0
#
_entry.id   91a9d79b21e9d4f1de733e567a052de0
#
_cell.length_a   1.000
_cell.length_b   1.000
_cell.length_c   1.000
_cell.angle_alpha   90.00
_cell.angle_beta   90.00
_cell.angle_gamma   90.00
#
_symmetry.space_group_name_H-M   'P 1'
#
loop_
_entity.id
_entity.type
_entity.pdbx_description
1 polymer ?
#
loop_
_entity_poly.entity_id
_entity_poly.type
_entity_poly.pdbx_seq_one_letter_code
_entity_poly.pdbx_strand_id
1 'polypeptide(L)'
;MITATVRYKLPPHIDYTACREHFHKIAPGFRQVSGLLSKHFIWSESGWAGGVYQWETLEDAKAFYSGPWLDGIVERYGMRPSIEFYEVFALTDNARGTVELFKEPVLG
;
A
#
# COMPACT_ATOMS: atom_id res chain seq x y z
N MET A 1 1.46 -14.30 -3.74
CA MET A 1 1.04 -12.88 -3.68
C MET A 1 0.95 -12.42 -2.23
N ILE A 2 1.43 -11.24 -1.95
CA ILE A 2 1.39 -10.61 -0.63
C ILE A 2 0.54 -9.35 -0.69
N THR A 3 -0.33 -9.17 0.28
CA THR A 3 -1.00 -7.89 0.53
C THR A 3 -0.26 -7.18 1.66
N ALA A 4 0.05 -5.91 1.45
CA ALA A 4 0.58 -5.07 2.52
C ALA A 4 -0.39 -3.92 2.77
N THR A 5 -0.71 -3.68 4.03
CA THR A 5 -1.47 -2.51 4.43
C THR A 5 -0.53 -1.52 5.10
N VAL A 6 -0.60 -0.27 4.66
CA VAL A 6 0.21 0.82 5.20
C VAL A 6 -0.75 1.89 5.70
N ARG A 7 -0.61 2.29 6.96
CA ARG A 7 -1.51 3.27 7.58
C ARG A 7 -0.72 4.30 8.36
N TYR A 8 -1.15 5.55 8.27
CA TYR A 8 -0.62 6.64 9.08
C TYR A 8 -1.73 7.64 9.38
N LYS A 9 -1.60 8.34 10.50
CA LYS A 9 -2.53 9.40 10.89
C LYS A 9 -2.18 10.67 10.14
N LEU A 10 -3.17 11.31 9.53
CA LEU A 10 -2.95 12.58 8.86
C LEU A 10 -2.75 13.71 9.89
N PRO A 11 -1.70 14.53 9.74
CA PRO A 11 -1.55 15.70 10.58
C PRO A 11 -2.63 16.74 10.25
N PRO A 12 -2.94 17.67 11.20
CA PRO A 12 -4.06 18.59 11.02
C PRO A 12 -4.00 19.47 9.77
N HIS A 13 -2.82 19.72 9.23
CA HIS A 13 -2.67 20.57 8.05
C HIS A 13 -2.91 19.85 6.73
N ILE A 14 -3.11 18.52 6.77
CA ILE A 14 -3.42 17.73 5.57
C ILE A 14 -4.88 17.28 5.67
N ASP A 15 -5.76 18.01 5.01
CA ASP A 15 -7.18 17.69 4.95
C ASP A 15 -7.49 16.70 3.82
N TYR A 16 -8.76 16.37 3.66
CA TYR A 16 -9.24 15.47 2.62
C TYR A 16 -8.77 15.89 1.23
N THR A 17 -8.93 17.15 0.87
CA THR A 17 -8.59 17.65 -0.46
C THR A 17 -7.08 17.58 -0.71
N ALA A 18 -6.28 18.01 0.26
CA ALA A 18 -4.83 17.96 0.14
C ALA A 18 -4.32 16.51 0.02
N CYS A 19 -4.90 15.60 0.79
CA CYS A 19 -4.55 14.18 0.71
C CYS A 19 -4.91 13.60 -0.66
N ARG A 20 -6.12 13.85 -1.15
CA ARG A 20 -6.55 13.37 -2.47
C ARG A 20 -5.65 13.90 -3.59
N GLU A 21 -5.38 15.18 -3.58
CA GLU A 21 -4.54 15.80 -4.62
C GLU A 21 -3.13 15.24 -4.63
N HIS A 22 -2.57 15.03 -3.44
CA HIS A 22 -1.24 14.41 -3.32
C HIS A 22 -1.24 13.00 -3.87
N PHE A 23 -2.23 12.18 -3.51
CA PHE A 23 -2.33 10.81 -4.00
C PHE A 23 -2.52 10.75 -5.52
N HIS A 24 -3.34 11.64 -6.09
CA HIS A 24 -3.49 11.73 -7.54
C HIS A 24 -2.17 12.08 -8.23
N LYS A 25 -1.39 12.94 -7.61
CA LYS A 25 -0.10 13.37 -8.15
C LYS A 25 0.93 12.24 -8.17
N ILE A 26 1.00 11.46 -7.08
CA ILE A 26 2.05 10.44 -6.96
C ILE A 26 1.65 9.08 -7.53
N ALA A 27 0.36 8.82 -7.72
CA ALA A 27 -0.12 7.50 -8.16
C ALA A 27 0.57 6.98 -9.44
N PRO A 28 0.74 7.80 -10.50
CA PRO A 28 1.39 7.30 -11.72
C PRO A 28 2.81 6.79 -11.52
N GLY A 29 3.54 7.35 -10.57
CA GLY A 29 4.93 6.93 -10.30
C GLY A 29 5.05 5.51 -9.77
N PHE A 30 3.98 4.98 -9.19
CA PHE A 30 3.98 3.61 -8.68
C PHE A 30 3.93 2.55 -9.79
N ARG A 31 3.67 2.94 -11.04
CA ARG A 31 3.75 2.03 -12.18
C ARG A 31 5.16 1.45 -12.39
N GLN A 32 6.18 2.12 -11.89
CA GLN A 32 7.59 1.74 -12.06
C GLN A 32 8.14 0.90 -10.91
N VAL A 33 7.34 0.64 -9.86
CA VAL A 33 7.83 -0.09 -8.70
C VAL A 33 7.91 -1.57 -8.99
N SER A 34 9.12 -2.13 -8.87
CA SER A 34 9.38 -3.54 -9.15
C SER A 34 8.62 -4.46 -8.20
N GLY A 35 7.93 -5.45 -8.75
CA GLY A 35 7.17 -6.43 -7.98
C GLY A 35 5.82 -5.96 -7.47
N LEU A 36 5.47 -4.70 -7.65
CA LEU A 36 4.17 -4.17 -7.26
C LEU A 36 3.13 -4.50 -8.34
N LEU A 37 2.08 -5.22 -7.96
CA LEU A 37 1.00 -5.61 -8.86
C LEU A 37 -0.08 -4.53 -8.93
N SER A 38 -0.45 -3.97 -7.79
CA SER A 38 -1.45 -2.92 -7.70
C SER A 38 -1.35 -2.21 -6.36
N LYS A 39 -1.90 -1.01 -6.30
CA LYS A 39 -1.99 -0.25 -5.06
C LYS A 39 -3.27 0.56 -5.06
N HIS A 40 -4.02 0.46 -3.96
CA HIS A 40 -5.09 1.39 -3.65
C HIS A 40 -4.57 2.44 -2.70
N PHE A 41 -4.80 3.71 -3.02
CA PHE A 41 -4.52 4.84 -2.13
C PHE A 41 -5.80 5.09 -1.35
N ILE A 42 -5.73 5.05 -0.03
CA ILE A 42 -6.92 5.04 0.81
C ILE A 42 -6.93 6.18 1.83
N TRP A 43 -8.14 6.61 2.16
CA TRP A 43 -8.40 7.65 3.14
C TRP A 43 -9.63 7.28 3.96
N SER A 44 -9.61 7.60 5.24
CA SER A 44 -10.73 7.36 6.15
C SER A 44 -11.14 8.65 6.85
N GLU A 45 -12.44 8.79 7.11
CA GLU A 45 -13.00 9.92 7.85
C GLU A 45 -12.39 10.06 9.25
N SER A 46 -11.88 8.96 9.81
CA SER A 46 -11.21 8.98 11.12
C SER A 46 -9.85 9.69 11.09
N GLY A 47 -9.40 10.15 9.91
CA GLY A 47 -8.13 10.85 9.77
C GLY A 47 -6.94 9.95 9.49
N TRP A 48 -7.19 8.68 9.15
CA TRP A 48 -6.16 7.75 8.74
C TRP A 48 -6.12 7.64 7.21
N ALA A 49 -4.93 7.50 6.67
CA ALA A 49 -4.72 7.32 5.25
C ALA A 49 -3.59 6.32 5.03
N GLY A 50 -3.34 5.98 3.78
CA GLY A 50 -2.27 5.05 3.44
C GLY A 50 -2.50 4.34 2.13
N GLY A 51 -2.16 3.06 2.10
CA GLY A 51 -2.31 2.25 0.90
C GLY A 51 -2.55 0.78 1.20
N VAL A 52 -3.22 0.14 0.25
CA VAL A 52 -3.34 -1.31 0.21
C VAL A 52 -2.61 -1.76 -1.04
N TYR A 53 -1.54 -2.51 -0.84
CA TYR A 53 -0.61 -2.90 -1.89
C TYR A 53 -0.72 -4.40 -2.15
N GLN A 54 -0.61 -4.78 -3.43
CA GLN A 54 -0.47 -6.19 -3.82
C GLN A 54 0.91 -6.38 -4.42
N TRP A 55 1.68 -7.32 -3.86
CA TRP A 55 3.06 -7.57 -4.26
C TRP A 55 3.22 -8.99 -4.78
N GLU A 56 4.14 -9.18 -5.71
CA GLU A 56 4.49 -10.51 -6.19
C GLU A 56 5.16 -11.34 -5.08
N THR A 57 6.09 -10.73 -4.34
CA THR A 57 6.85 -11.40 -3.28
C THR A 57 6.95 -10.55 -2.03
N LEU A 58 7.18 -11.21 -0.90
CA LEU A 58 7.44 -10.54 0.36
C LEU A 58 8.76 -9.76 0.32
N GLU A 59 9.77 -10.27 -0.39
CA GLU A 59 11.07 -9.61 -0.53
C GLU A 59 10.93 -8.26 -1.22
N ASP A 60 10.16 -8.20 -2.32
CA ASP A 60 9.90 -6.94 -3.02
C ASP A 60 9.20 -5.93 -2.11
N ALA A 61 8.21 -6.38 -1.34
CA ALA A 61 7.50 -5.53 -0.40
C ALA A 61 8.42 -4.95 0.66
N LYS A 62 9.20 -5.81 1.31
CA LYS A 62 10.13 -5.38 2.37
C LYS A 62 11.19 -4.43 1.87
N ALA A 63 11.70 -4.66 0.66
CA ALA A 63 12.69 -3.77 0.06
C ALA A 63 12.12 -2.38 -0.17
N PHE A 64 10.86 -2.29 -0.58
CA PHE A 64 10.22 -1.01 -0.84
C PHE A 64 9.99 -0.19 0.42
N TYR A 65 9.54 -0.84 1.52
CA TYR A 65 9.14 -0.15 2.75
C TYR A 65 10.32 0.21 3.65
N SER A 66 11.41 0.69 3.05
CA SER A 66 12.62 1.08 3.76
C SER A 66 13.24 2.29 3.08
N GLY A 67 14.31 2.83 3.67
CA GLY A 67 15.08 3.91 3.08
C GLY A 67 14.25 5.14 2.69
N PRO A 68 14.39 5.62 1.43
CA PRO A 68 13.77 6.87 1.00
C PRO A 68 12.25 6.92 1.14
N TRP A 69 11.55 5.82 0.88
CA TRP A 69 10.10 5.77 1.04
C TRP A 69 9.70 6.03 2.50
N LEU A 70 10.34 5.31 3.43
CA LEU A 70 10.05 5.44 4.86
C LEU A 70 10.38 6.83 5.36
N ASP A 71 11.52 7.36 4.96
CA ASP A 71 11.95 8.71 5.35
C ASP A 71 10.95 9.76 4.86
N GLY A 72 10.45 9.62 3.63
CA GLY A 72 9.44 10.52 3.07
C GLY A 72 8.12 10.47 3.83
N ILE A 73 7.68 9.29 4.23
CA ILE A 73 6.44 9.13 5.02
C ILE A 73 6.59 9.81 6.39
N VAL A 74 7.70 9.56 7.08
CA VAL A 74 7.94 10.17 8.40
C VAL A 74 8.02 11.69 8.28
N GLU A 75 8.71 12.20 7.28
CA GLU A 75 8.83 13.64 7.05
C GLU A 75 7.47 14.29 6.77
N ARG A 76 6.68 13.69 5.87
CA ARG A 76 5.40 14.28 5.46
C ARG A 76 4.32 14.18 6.54
N TYR A 77 4.22 13.03 7.21
CA TYR A 77 3.10 12.75 8.13
C TYR A 77 3.47 12.85 9.61
N GLY A 78 4.74 13.00 9.93
CA GLY A 78 5.19 13.19 11.30
C GLY A 78 5.14 11.95 12.17
N MET A 79 4.99 10.76 11.56
CA MET A 79 4.99 9.50 12.29
C MET A 79 5.44 8.35 11.40
N ARG A 80 5.90 7.29 12.01
CA ARG A 80 6.19 6.05 11.29
C ARG A 80 4.87 5.38 10.91
N PRO A 81 4.75 4.85 9.69
CA PRO A 81 3.54 4.15 9.29
C PRO A 81 3.42 2.81 10.01
N SER A 82 2.18 2.35 10.16
CA SER A 82 1.89 0.99 10.56
C SER A 82 1.85 0.13 9.31
N ILE A 83 2.66 -0.93 9.26
CA ILE A 83 2.75 -1.80 8.08
C ILE A 83 2.46 -3.22 8.51
N GLU A 84 1.55 -3.90 7.81
CA GLU A 84 1.22 -5.28 8.06
C GLU A 84 1.22 -6.06 6.75
N PHE A 85 1.80 -7.26 6.78
CA PHE A 85 1.87 -8.14 5.61
C PHE A 85 0.94 -9.32 5.78
N TYR A 86 0.27 -9.69 4.69
CA TYR A 86 -0.65 -10.81 4.64
C TYR A 86 -0.32 -11.70 3.46
N GLU A 87 -0.31 -13.01 3.69
CA GLU A 87 -0.24 -13.97 2.59
C GLU A 87 -1.63 -14.08 1.96
N VAL A 88 -1.72 -13.97 0.65
CA VAL A 88 -2.99 -14.08 -0.07
C VAL A 88 -3.25 -15.55 -0.42
N PHE A 89 -4.32 -16.13 0.10
CA PHE A 89 -4.68 -17.51 -0.17
C PHE A 89 -5.56 -17.66 -1.39
N ALA A 90 -6.39 -16.68 -1.67
CA ALA A 90 -7.31 -16.72 -2.79
C ALA A 90 -7.68 -15.31 -3.24
N LEU A 91 -8.01 -15.19 -4.51
CA LEU A 91 -8.52 -13.95 -5.08
C LEU A 91 -9.78 -14.26 -5.89
N THR A 92 -10.92 -13.74 -5.45
CA THR A 92 -12.15 -13.73 -6.23
C THR A 92 -12.25 -12.38 -6.91
N ASP A 93 -12.22 -12.37 -8.23
CA ASP A 93 -12.29 -11.14 -9.03
C ASP A 93 -13.58 -11.16 -9.86
N ASN A 94 -14.61 -10.52 -9.33
CA ASN A 94 -15.93 -10.51 -9.97
C ASN A 94 -15.97 -9.63 -11.23
N ALA A 95 -15.10 -8.64 -11.32
CA ALA A 95 -15.00 -7.81 -12.51
C ALA A 95 -14.48 -8.62 -13.70
N ARG A 96 -13.53 -9.52 -13.45
CA ARG A 96 -12.95 -10.41 -14.47
C ARG A 96 -13.67 -11.76 -14.55
N GLY A 97 -14.50 -12.09 -13.56
CA GLY A 97 -15.21 -13.36 -13.48
C GLY A 97 -14.28 -14.53 -13.17
N THR A 98 -13.21 -14.31 -12.38
CA THR A 98 -12.19 -15.32 -12.12
C THR A 98 -12.02 -15.58 -10.63
N VAL A 99 -11.51 -16.78 -10.31
CA VAL A 99 -11.07 -17.14 -8.97
C VAL A 99 -9.67 -17.74 -9.11
N GLU A 100 -8.72 -17.20 -8.35
CA GLU A 100 -7.37 -17.75 -8.28
C GLU A 100 -7.13 -18.31 -6.87
N LEU A 101 -6.53 -19.48 -6.80
CA LEU A 101 -6.18 -20.13 -5.54
C LEU A 101 -4.66 -20.21 -5.45
N PHE A 102 -4.09 -19.55 -4.46
CA PHE A 102 -2.64 -19.51 -4.26
C PHE A 102 -2.24 -20.60 -3.27
N LYS A 103 -1.44 -21.55 -3.70
CA LYS A 103 -1.10 -22.74 -2.91
C LYS A 103 0.31 -22.75 -2.36
N GLU A 104 1.18 -21.94 -2.90
CA GLU A 104 2.58 -21.85 -2.46
C GLU A 104 2.67 -20.94 -1.24
N PRO A 105 3.23 -21.37 -0.11
CA PRO A 105 3.41 -20.50 1.03
C PRO A 105 4.45 -19.42 0.71
N VAL A 106 4.11 -18.17 1.05
CA VAL A 106 5.00 -17.01 0.86
C VAL A 106 5.57 -16.57 2.20
N LEU A 107 4.77 -16.69 3.26
CA LEU A 107 5.19 -16.42 4.62
C LEU A 107 5.44 -17.78 5.29
N GLY A 108 6.68 -18.17 5.35
CA GLY A 108 6.88 -19.49 5.89
C GLY A 108 8.18 -19.76 6.52
#